data_07240f9d3c305989a865115991b05bd5
#
_entry.id   07240f9d3c305989a865115991b05bd5
#
_cell.length_a   1.000
_cell.length_b   1.000
_cell.length_c   1.000
_cell.angle_alpha   90.00
_cell.angle_beta   90.00
_cell.angle_gamma   90.00
#
_symmetry.space_group_name_H-M   'P 1'
#
loop_
_entity.id
_entity.type
_entity.pdbx_description
1 polymer ?
#
loop_
_entity_poly.entity_id
_entity_poly.type
_entity_poly.pdbx_seq_one_letter_code
_entity_poly.pdbx_strand_id
1 'polypeptide(L)'
;MSYRLLIVEDTPALLQAISVFFREKGAGIWTVVTSSNGNEALELVRSEEFDLMILDIMLPGASGFDICRAARQKGDCPIIFLTALGAEPEIMKGYETGCDDYVVKPFSIRHLYAKSLALLKRAKGEKATETLSCGAITLNCHTMTVTVNGQEADIKSKEYFLLLYLLENKNATLSRERILDRVWGENFDVNDRIVDNAISRLRTDLGEASKQIKTVIGRGYKITEV
;
A
#
# COMPACT_ATOMS: atom_id res chain seq x y z
N MET A 1 9.82 -14.89 -13.37
CA MET A 1 10.37 -13.59 -13.84
C MET A 1 10.43 -12.68 -12.64
N SER A 2 11.50 -11.90 -12.49
CA SER A 2 11.67 -10.93 -11.40
C SER A 2 11.45 -9.54 -11.97
N TYR A 3 10.69 -8.70 -11.27
CA TYR A 3 10.44 -7.30 -11.64
C TYR A 3 11.54 -6.39 -11.10
N ARG A 4 11.99 -5.43 -11.88
CA ARG A 4 13.00 -4.44 -11.47
C ARG A 4 12.33 -3.27 -10.79
N LEU A 5 12.67 -3.03 -9.53
CA LEU A 5 12.15 -1.93 -8.71
C LEU A 5 13.27 -0.95 -8.39
N LEU A 6 13.07 0.32 -8.73
CA LEU A 6 13.93 1.41 -8.26
C LEU A 6 13.31 2.07 -7.03
N ILE A 7 14.07 2.19 -5.96
CA ILE A 7 13.70 2.94 -4.74
C ILE A 7 14.69 4.07 -4.54
N VAL A 8 14.20 5.31 -4.49
CA VAL A 8 15.01 6.50 -4.25
C VAL A 8 14.51 7.22 -3.01
N GLU A 9 15.35 7.29 -1.99
CA GLU A 9 15.03 7.86 -0.68
C GLU A 9 16.33 8.30 -0.01
N ASP A 10 16.42 9.54 0.46
CA ASP A 10 17.64 10.10 1.03
C ASP A 10 17.88 9.70 2.49
N THR A 11 16.86 9.25 3.21
CA THR A 11 16.98 8.77 4.60
C THR A 11 17.47 7.32 4.61
N PRO A 12 18.73 7.03 5.03
CA PRO A 12 19.31 5.69 4.88
C PRO A 12 18.52 4.59 5.61
N ALA A 13 18.02 4.90 6.81
CA ALA A 13 17.24 3.93 7.60
C ALA A 13 15.92 3.55 6.91
N LEU A 14 15.22 4.53 6.30
CA LEU A 14 13.97 4.28 5.57
C LEU A 14 14.23 3.53 4.27
N LEU A 15 15.24 3.95 3.50
CA LEU A 15 15.67 3.26 2.27
C LEU A 15 16.00 1.79 2.54
N GLN A 16 16.77 1.52 3.59
CA GLN A 16 17.12 0.17 4.01
C GLN A 16 15.87 -0.63 4.40
N ALA A 17 15.00 -0.06 5.24
CA ALA A 17 13.79 -0.74 5.70
C ALA A 17 12.86 -1.12 4.54
N ILE A 18 12.63 -0.21 3.59
CA ILE A 18 11.82 -0.49 2.40
C ILE A 18 12.49 -1.58 1.55
N SER A 19 13.79 -1.42 1.23
CA SER A 19 14.51 -2.34 0.35
C SER A 19 14.56 -3.77 0.89
N VAL A 20 14.84 -3.93 2.19
CA VAL A 20 14.85 -5.24 2.87
C VAL A 20 13.46 -5.87 2.81
N PHE A 21 12.42 -5.11 3.16
CA PHE A 21 11.05 -5.62 3.13
C PHE A 21 10.63 -6.13 1.75
N PHE A 22 10.94 -5.38 0.68
CA PHE A 22 10.60 -5.79 -0.68
C PHE A 22 11.38 -7.03 -1.12
N ARG A 23 12.66 -7.17 -0.75
CA ARG A 23 13.47 -8.37 -1.05
C ARG A 23 12.95 -9.60 -0.31
N GLU A 24 12.66 -9.48 0.98
CA GLU A 24 12.21 -10.61 1.82
C GLU A 24 10.78 -11.04 1.53
N LYS A 25 9.83 -10.10 1.53
CA LYS A 25 8.41 -10.43 1.28
C LYS A 25 8.14 -10.74 -0.19
N GLY A 26 8.96 -10.21 -1.08
CA GLY A 26 8.86 -10.47 -2.51
C GLY A 26 9.40 -11.83 -2.97
N ALA A 27 10.11 -12.59 -2.13
CA ALA A 27 10.59 -13.96 -2.40
C ALA A 27 10.95 -14.24 -3.88
N GLY A 28 11.83 -13.39 -4.48
CA GLY A 28 12.22 -13.48 -5.89
C GLY A 28 11.30 -12.73 -6.88
N ILE A 29 10.27 -12.05 -6.43
CA ILE A 29 9.42 -11.18 -7.27
C ILE A 29 10.19 -9.91 -7.68
N TRP A 30 11.01 -9.36 -6.77
CA TRP A 30 11.67 -8.06 -6.96
C TRP A 30 13.19 -8.18 -7.07
N THR A 31 13.74 -7.54 -8.10
CA THR A 31 15.15 -7.13 -8.16
C THR A 31 15.19 -5.65 -7.77
N VAL A 32 15.61 -5.37 -6.53
CA VAL A 32 15.56 -4.01 -5.95
C VAL A 32 16.87 -3.29 -6.19
N VAL A 33 16.81 -2.17 -6.90
CA VAL A 33 17.87 -1.17 -7.09
C VAL A 33 17.54 0.02 -6.18
N THR A 34 18.55 0.59 -5.53
CA THR A 34 18.36 1.70 -4.58
C THR A 34 19.30 2.84 -4.90
N SER A 35 18.87 4.07 -4.70
CA SER A 35 19.71 5.26 -4.68
C SER A 35 19.29 6.19 -3.55
N SER A 36 20.23 6.92 -2.97
CA SER A 36 19.96 7.98 -1.97
C SER A 36 20.15 9.38 -2.55
N ASN A 37 20.40 9.49 -3.86
CA ASN A 37 20.71 10.74 -4.54
C ASN A 37 19.97 10.84 -5.87
N GLY A 38 19.34 12.00 -6.11
CA GLY A 38 18.53 12.21 -7.30
C GLY A 38 19.33 12.21 -8.61
N ASN A 39 20.59 12.69 -8.61
CA ASN A 39 21.43 12.66 -9.81
C ASN A 39 21.83 11.24 -10.20
N GLU A 40 22.20 10.41 -9.22
CA GLU A 40 22.45 8.98 -9.45
C GLU A 40 21.19 8.27 -9.97
N ALA A 41 20.05 8.57 -9.38
CA ALA A 41 18.77 8.00 -9.83
C ALA A 41 18.41 8.42 -11.27
N LEU A 42 18.71 9.66 -11.68
CA LEU A 42 18.56 10.10 -13.07
C LEU A 42 19.42 9.29 -14.04
N GLU A 43 20.68 9.02 -13.70
CA GLU A 43 21.56 8.19 -14.53
C GLU A 43 21.05 6.75 -14.62
N LEU A 44 20.56 6.17 -13.50
CA LEU A 44 19.94 4.86 -13.50
C LEU A 44 18.70 4.80 -14.40
N VAL A 45 17.81 5.79 -14.32
CA VAL A 45 16.61 5.86 -15.15
C VAL A 45 16.94 6.04 -16.64
N ARG A 46 18.04 6.75 -16.97
CA ARG A 46 18.50 6.92 -18.35
C ARG A 46 19.11 5.66 -18.94
N SER A 47 19.85 4.89 -18.14
CA SER A 47 20.63 3.73 -18.60
C SER A 47 19.88 2.41 -18.48
N GLU A 48 18.91 2.29 -17.58
CA GLU A 48 18.23 1.04 -17.25
C GLU A 48 16.71 1.16 -17.41
N GLU A 49 16.04 0.00 -17.44
CA GLU A 49 14.58 -0.09 -17.43
C GLU A 49 14.09 -0.63 -16.08
N PHE A 50 12.97 -0.10 -15.61
CA PHE A 50 12.33 -0.51 -14.37
C PHE A 50 10.86 -0.85 -14.63
N ASP A 51 10.35 -1.81 -13.87
CA ASP A 51 8.92 -2.19 -13.88
C ASP A 51 8.10 -1.36 -12.91
N LEU A 52 8.73 -0.77 -11.90
CA LEU A 52 8.13 0.13 -10.90
C LEU A 52 9.20 1.05 -10.31
N MET A 53 8.84 2.28 -10.02
CA MET A 53 9.69 3.23 -9.29
C MET A 53 8.98 3.75 -8.04
N ILE A 54 9.71 3.86 -6.94
CA ILE A 54 9.28 4.51 -5.69
C ILE A 54 10.27 5.66 -5.45
N LEU A 55 9.79 6.89 -5.49
CA LEU A 55 10.63 8.07 -5.51
C LEU A 55 10.24 9.02 -4.38
N ASP A 56 11.17 9.36 -3.51
CA ASP A 56 10.98 10.55 -2.68
C ASP A 56 10.97 11.82 -3.56
N ILE A 57 10.09 12.74 -3.24
CA ILE A 57 10.03 14.05 -3.93
C ILE A 57 11.24 14.88 -3.56
N MET A 58 11.61 14.90 -2.29
CA MET A 58 12.65 15.75 -1.73
C MET A 58 13.99 14.99 -1.63
N LEU A 59 14.81 15.08 -2.67
CA LEU A 59 16.09 14.40 -2.78
C LEU A 59 17.25 15.39 -2.93
N PRO A 60 18.44 15.06 -2.45
CA PRO A 60 19.64 15.83 -2.78
C PRO A 60 19.97 15.68 -4.27
N GLY A 61 20.31 16.80 -4.93
CA GLY A 61 20.55 16.87 -6.37
C GLY A 61 19.25 17.05 -7.15
N ALA A 62 18.92 16.11 -8.03
CA ALA A 62 17.67 16.15 -8.78
C ALA A 62 16.48 15.71 -7.91
N SER A 63 15.35 16.39 -8.06
CA SER A 63 14.12 16.05 -7.35
C SER A 63 13.45 14.79 -7.90
N GLY A 64 12.56 14.17 -7.10
CA GLY A 64 11.71 13.06 -7.58
C GLY A 64 10.89 13.42 -8.82
N PHE A 65 10.49 14.68 -8.96
CA PHE A 65 9.80 15.16 -10.17
C PHE A 65 10.69 15.16 -11.41
N ASP A 66 11.99 15.47 -11.26
CA ASP A 66 12.95 15.45 -12.38
C ASP A 66 13.18 14.01 -12.85
N ILE A 67 13.27 13.08 -11.90
CA ILE A 67 13.39 11.64 -12.18
C ILE A 67 12.14 11.12 -12.88
N CYS A 68 10.95 11.49 -12.39
CA CYS A 68 9.67 11.13 -13.01
C CYS A 68 9.58 11.62 -14.46
N ARG A 69 9.93 12.88 -14.72
CA ARG A 69 9.95 13.43 -16.09
C ARG A 69 10.88 12.65 -17.01
N ALA A 70 12.08 12.30 -16.53
CA ALA A 70 13.02 11.49 -17.31
C ALA A 70 12.47 10.07 -17.58
N ALA A 71 11.81 9.45 -16.60
CA ALA A 71 11.18 8.16 -16.78
C ALA A 71 10.06 8.20 -17.82
N ARG A 72 9.21 9.23 -17.80
CA ARG A 72 8.11 9.42 -18.77
C ARG A 72 8.57 9.64 -20.20
N GLN A 73 9.79 10.13 -20.41
CA GLN A 73 10.38 10.21 -21.76
C GLN A 73 10.75 8.82 -22.32
N LYS A 74 10.90 7.80 -21.47
CA LYS A 74 11.24 6.43 -21.88
C LYS A 74 10.02 5.50 -21.98
N GLY A 75 8.96 5.76 -21.22
CA GLY A 75 7.76 4.92 -21.22
C GLY A 75 6.87 5.11 -19.99
N ASP A 76 5.89 4.23 -19.86
CA ASP A 76 4.81 4.31 -18.87
C ASP A 76 5.08 3.43 -17.62
N CYS A 77 6.35 3.34 -17.20
CA CYS A 77 6.69 2.63 -15.97
C CYS A 77 5.92 3.22 -14.78
N PRO A 78 5.20 2.42 -13.98
CA PRO A 78 4.48 2.91 -12.81
C PRO A 78 5.39 3.61 -11.80
N ILE A 79 4.94 4.76 -11.28
CA ILE A 79 5.70 5.60 -10.34
C ILE A 79 4.85 5.94 -9.13
N ILE A 80 5.37 5.64 -7.94
CA ILE A 80 4.82 6.05 -6.64
C ILE A 80 5.72 7.14 -6.05
N PHE A 81 5.14 8.30 -5.70
CA PHE A 81 5.86 9.29 -4.91
C PHE A 81 5.72 9.03 -3.41
N LEU A 82 6.82 9.23 -2.69
CA LEU A 82 6.84 9.41 -1.24
C LEU A 82 6.86 10.91 -0.94
N THR A 83 5.94 11.39 -0.11
CA THR A 83 5.79 12.81 0.19
C THR A 83 5.58 13.08 1.67
N ALA A 84 5.97 14.25 2.16
CA ALA A 84 5.68 14.68 3.53
C ALA A 84 4.22 15.13 3.69
N LEU A 85 3.69 15.04 4.91
CA LEU A 85 2.34 15.52 5.23
C LEU A 85 2.27 17.05 5.04
N GLY A 86 1.27 17.55 4.28
CA GLY A 86 1.05 18.98 4.04
C GLY A 86 1.48 19.48 2.65
N ALA A 87 1.96 18.61 1.79
CA ALA A 87 2.43 18.93 0.44
C ALA A 87 1.30 18.95 -0.61
N GLU A 88 0.12 19.52 -0.31
CA GLU A 88 -0.98 19.64 -1.30
C GLU A 88 -0.54 20.25 -2.64
N PRO A 89 0.27 21.35 -2.68
CA PRO A 89 0.77 21.89 -3.95
C PRO A 89 1.70 20.90 -4.68
N GLU A 90 2.47 20.10 -3.95
CA GLU A 90 3.37 19.09 -4.50
C GLU A 90 2.62 17.87 -5.04
N ILE A 91 1.53 17.49 -4.38
CA ILE A 91 0.64 16.41 -4.85
C ILE A 91 0.00 16.79 -6.19
N MET A 92 -0.53 18.02 -6.31
CA MET A 92 -1.09 18.53 -7.57
C MET A 92 -0.04 18.56 -8.69
N LYS A 93 1.16 19.04 -8.39
CA LYS A 93 2.31 19.02 -9.32
C LYS A 93 2.74 17.59 -9.69
N GLY A 94 2.61 16.63 -8.77
CA GLY A 94 2.87 15.21 -9.00
C GLY A 94 1.95 14.61 -10.07
N TYR A 95 0.67 14.89 -10.00
CA TYR A 95 -0.28 14.46 -11.02
C TYR A 95 -0.02 15.09 -12.38
N GLU A 96 0.34 16.39 -12.43
CA GLU A 96 0.73 17.06 -13.67
C GLU A 96 2.02 16.47 -14.28
N THR A 97 2.94 15.96 -13.45
CA THR A 97 4.17 15.28 -13.91
C THR A 97 3.96 13.83 -14.33
N GLY A 98 2.74 13.27 -14.10
CA GLY A 98 2.35 11.95 -14.58
C GLY A 98 2.72 10.81 -13.65
N CYS A 99 2.80 11.02 -12.32
CA CYS A 99 2.89 9.89 -11.38
C CYS A 99 1.58 9.10 -11.35
N ASP A 100 1.66 7.82 -10.98
CA ASP A 100 0.51 6.92 -10.92
C ASP A 100 -0.13 6.90 -9.52
N ASP A 101 0.66 7.16 -8.48
CA ASP A 101 0.18 7.17 -7.10
C ASP A 101 1.16 7.89 -6.16
N TYR A 102 0.72 8.16 -4.93
CA TYR A 102 1.57 8.74 -3.90
C TYR A 102 1.31 8.11 -2.53
N VAL A 103 2.29 8.18 -1.64
CA VAL A 103 2.23 7.71 -0.26
C VAL A 103 2.78 8.78 0.67
N VAL A 104 1.93 9.23 1.60
CA VAL A 104 2.29 10.30 2.55
C VAL A 104 3.07 9.72 3.73
N LYS A 105 4.20 10.34 4.06
CA LYS A 105 5.01 10.03 5.25
C LYS A 105 4.34 10.62 6.52
N PRO A 106 4.26 9.88 7.66
CA PRO A 106 4.75 8.52 7.88
C PRO A 106 3.78 7.45 7.34
N PHE A 107 4.30 6.39 6.76
CA PHE A 107 3.51 5.31 6.17
C PHE A 107 3.93 3.92 6.67
N SER A 108 3.07 2.94 6.46
CA SER A 108 3.43 1.54 6.63
C SER A 108 4.11 1.00 5.37
N ILE A 109 5.28 0.37 5.51
CA ILE A 109 5.99 -0.27 4.38
C ILE A 109 5.13 -1.38 3.75
N ARG A 110 4.30 -2.06 4.54
CA ARG A 110 3.33 -3.05 4.04
C ARG A 110 2.29 -2.41 3.12
N HIS A 111 1.83 -1.21 3.45
CA HIS A 111 0.92 -0.45 2.59
C HIS A 111 1.60 -0.08 1.27
N LEU A 112 2.81 0.48 1.33
CA LEU A 112 3.59 0.80 0.14
C LEU A 112 3.78 -0.44 -0.75
N TYR A 113 4.10 -1.60 -0.16
CA TYR A 113 4.25 -2.86 -0.86
C TYR A 113 2.96 -3.32 -1.55
N ALA A 114 1.82 -3.24 -0.87
CA ALA A 114 0.52 -3.60 -1.44
C ALA A 114 0.13 -2.70 -2.62
N LYS A 115 0.32 -1.37 -2.48
CA LYS A 115 0.14 -0.41 -3.58
C LYS A 115 1.04 -0.72 -4.76
N SER A 116 2.31 -1.02 -4.51
CA SER A 116 3.30 -1.37 -5.54
C SER A 116 2.88 -2.59 -6.36
N LEU A 117 2.40 -3.63 -5.70
CA LEU A 117 1.90 -4.84 -6.40
C LEU A 117 0.64 -4.55 -7.22
N ALA A 118 -0.28 -3.75 -6.70
CA ALA A 118 -1.51 -3.38 -7.41
C ALA A 118 -1.21 -2.58 -8.68
N LEU A 119 -0.31 -1.59 -8.57
CA LEU A 119 0.14 -0.78 -9.70
C LEU A 119 0.85 -1.61 -10.77
N LEU A 120 1.78 -2.48 -10.34
CA LEU A 120 2.50 -3.36 -11.26
C LEU A 120 1.56 -4.26 -12.06
N LYS A 121 0.60 -4.92 -11.39
CA LYS A 121 -0.40 -5.79 -12.04
C LYS A 121 -1.22 -5.02 -13.07
N ARG A 122 -1.67 -3.80 -12.71
CA ARG A 122 -2.42 -2.94 -13.63
C ARG A 122 -1.59 -2.59 -14.87
N ALA A 123 -0.34 -2.19 -14.70
CA ALA A 123 0.56 -1.85 -15.81
C ALA A 123 0.83 -3.03 -16.75
N LYS A 124 0.80 -4.27 -16.22
CA LYS A 124 0.97 -5.50 -17.02
C LYS A 124 -0.34 -6.01 -17.65
N GLY A 125 -1.44 -5.26 -17.52
CA GLY A 125 -2.75 -5.67 -18.05
C GLY A 125 -3.37 -6.87 -17.34
N GLU A 126 -2.77 -7.32 -16.23
CA GLU A 126 -3.38 -8.33 -15.38
C GLU A 126 -4.59 -7.69 -14.69
N LYS A 127 -5.77 -8.29 -14.85
CA LYS A 127 -6.94 -7.91 -14.05
C LYS A 127 -6.60 -8.19 -12.58
N ALA A 128 -6.02 -7.18 -11.90
CA ALA A 128 -6.01 -7.19 -10.46
C ALA A 128 -7.46 -7.37 -10.02
N THR A 129 -7.68 -8.18 -9.01
CA THR A 129 -8.97 -8.15 -8.31
C THR A 129 -9.02 -6.76 -7.68
N GLU A 130 -9.48 -5.78 -8.46
CA GLU A 130 -9.54 -4.36 -8.03
C GLU A 130 -10.48 -4.22 -6.85
N THR A 131 -11.37 -5.18 -6.69
CA THR A 131 -12.37 -5.19 -5.63
C THR A 131 -12.42 -6.54 -4.93
N LEU A 132 -12.43 -6.49 -3.60
CA LEU A 132 -12.79 -7.63 -2.75
C LEU A 132 -14.18 -7.40 -2.19
N SER A 133 -15.04 -8.40 -2.25
CA SER A 133 -16.40 -8.26 -1.75
C SER A 133 -16.81 -9.41 -0.83
N CYS A 134 -17.70 -9.07 0.10
CA CYS A 134 -18.40 -10.02 0.94
C CYS A 134 -19.79 -9.46 1.19
N GLY A 135 -20.82 -10.11 0.65
CA GLY A 135 -22.22 -9.64 0.73
C GLY A 135 -22.38 -8.18 0.34
N ALA A 136 -22.81 -7.34 1.27
CA ALA A 136 -23.03 -5.92 1.06
C ALA A 136 -21.74 -5.07 0.99
N ILE A 137 -20.60 -5.62 1.44
CA ILE A 137 -19.33 -4.89 1.54
C ILE A 137 -18.53 -5.09 0.27
N THR A 138 -18.06 -4.01 -0.33
CA THR A 138 -17.09 -4.01 -1.43
C THR A 138 -15.94 -3.08 -1.09
N LEU A 139 -14.70 -3.59 -1.15
CA LEU A 139 -13.47 -2.86 -0.93
C LEU A 139 -12.74 -2.74 -2.26
N ASN A 140 -12.47 -1.52 -2.69
CA ASN A 140 -11.64 -1.24 -3.85
C ASN A 140 -10.18 -1.07 -3.40
N CYS A 141 -9.31 -1.98 -3.86
CA CYS A 141 -7.90 -1.98 -3.49
C CYS A 141 -7.12 -0.83 -4.14
N HIS A 142 -7.62 -0.29 -5.26
CA HIS A 142 -6.96 0.77 -6.00
C HIS A 142 -7.26 2.15 -5.42
N THR A 143 -8.56 2.47 -5.28
CA THR A 143 -9.00 3.76 -4.72
C THR A 143 -8.90 3.81 -3.20
N MET A 144 -8.66 2.66 -2.54
CA MET A 144 -8.70 2.49 -1.09
C MET A 144 -10.05 2.89 -0.48
N THR A 145 -11.13 2.77 -1.26
CA THR A 145 -12.49 3.05 -0.80
C THR A 145 -13.22 1.77 -0.41
N VAL A 146 -14.14 1.91 0.49
CA VAL A 146 -15.06 0.84 0.89
C VAL A 146 -16.48 1.32 0.62
N THR A 147 -17.28 0.47 0.02
CA THR A 147 -18.71 0.73 -0.16
C THR A 147 -19.54 -0.34 0.55
N VAL A 148 -20.68 0.08 1.10
CA VAL A 148 -21.69 -0.79 1.68
C VAL A 148 -22.98 -0.59 0.88
N ASN A 149 -23.49 -1.65 0.24
CA ASN A 149 -24.61 -1.56 -0.70
C ASN A 149 -24.41 -0.50 -1.80
N GLY A 150 -23.18 -0.29 -2.25
CA GLY A 150 -22.83 0.69 -3.27
C GLY A 150 -22.67 2.13 -2.78
N GLN A 151 -22.91 2.42 -1.50
CA GLN A 151 -22.67 3.72 -0.89
C GLN A 151 -21.31 3.74 -0.19
N GLU A 152 -20.53 4.80 -0.39
CA GLU A 152 -19.20 4.94 0.21
C GLU A 152 -19.30 5.06 1.73
N ALA A 153 -18.46 4.29 2.43
CA ALA A 153 -18.32 4.31 3.88
C ALA A 153 -17.01 5.00 4.26
N ASP A 154 -17.09 5.95 5.20
CA ASP A 154 -15.91 6.65 5.73
C ASP A 154 -15.17 5.73 6.71
N ILE A 155 -14.16 5.01 6.19
CA ILE A 155 -13.36 4.04 6.96
C ILE A 155 -11.92 4.56 7.09
N LYS A 156 -11.43 4.65 8.33
CA LYS A 156 -10.05 5.07 8.59
C LYS A 156 -9.02 4.03 8.12
N SER A 157 -7.79 4.49 7.87
CA SER A 157 -6.74 3.65 7.27
C SER A 157 -6.49 2.32 7.98
N LYS A 158 -6.51 2.28 9.33
CA LYS A 158 -6.29 1.03 10.08
C LYS A 158 -7.45 0.06 9.95
N GLU A 159 -8.68 0.56 10.00
CA GLU A 159 -9.90 -0.21 9.81
C GLU A 159 -10.04 -0.70 8.35
N TYR A 160 -9.54 0.08 7.38
CA TYR A 160 -9.44 -0.34 5.98
C TYR A 160 -8.51 -1.57 5.82
N PHE A 161 -7.29 -1.52 6.39
CA PHE A 161 -6.36 -2.66 6.31
C PHE A 161 -6.85 -3.88 7.07
N LEU A 162 -7.55 -3.68 8.18
CA LEU A 162 -8.21 -4.74 8.91
C LEU A 162 -9.30 -5.41 8.04
N LEU A 163 -10.14 -4.62 7.39
CA LEU A 163 -11.17 -5.12 6.48
C LEU A 163 -10.57 -5.84 5.28
N LEU A 164 -9.52 -5.25 4.67
CA LEU A 164 -8.78 -5.87 3.58
C LEU A 164 -8.29 -7.26 3.97
N TYR A 165 -7.64 -7.38 5.13
CA TYR A 165 -7.11 -8.66 5.59
C TYR A 165 -8.21 -9.69 5.89
N LEU A 166 -9.35 -9.25 6.43
CA LEU A 166 -10.53 -10.11 6.62
C LEU A 166 -11.08 -10.60 5.28
N LEU A 167 -11.19 -9.72 4.27
CA LEU A 167 -11.72 -10.06 2.94
C LEU A 167 -10.78 -10.97 2.15
N GLU A 168 -9.45 -10.76 2.24
CA GLU A 168 -8.44 -11.67 1.67
C GLU A 168 -8.56 -13.10 2.23
N ASN A 169 -9.04 -13.23 3.47
CA ASN A 169 -9.22 -14.48 4.17
C ASN A 169 -10.71 -14.81 4.45
N LYS A 170 -11.57 -14.47 3.50
CA LYS A 170 -13.02 -14.72 3.60
C LYS A 170 -13.32 -16.14 4.06
N ASN A 171 -14.24 -16.27 5.02
CA ASN A 171 -14.64 -17.53 5.67
C ASN A 171 -13.59 -18.18 6.59
N ALA A 172 -12.34 -17.70 6.62
CA ALA A 172 -11.34 -18.19 7.57
C ALA A 172 -11.42 -17.44 8.90
N THR A 173 -11.15 -18.12 10.01
CA THR A 173 -11.03 -17.50 11.33
C THR A 173 -9.59 -17.02 11.51
N LEU A 174 -9.42 -15.73 11.74
CA LEU A 174 -8.14 -15.08 12.01
C LEU A 174 -7.99 -14.83 13.51
N SER A 175 -6.89 -15.28 14.10
CA SER A 175 -6.59 -14.98 15.50
C SER A 175 -6.28 -13.51 15.70
N ARG A 176 -6.45 -12.99 16.92
CA ARG A 176 -6.10 -11.61 17.28
C ARG A 176 -4.63 -11.32 17.01
N GLU A 177 -3.76 -12.23 17.36
CA GLU A 177 -2.32 -12.16 17.10
C GLU A 177 -2.02 -11.99 15.61
N ARG A 178 -2.56 -12.85 14.74
CA ARG A 178 -2.40 -12.74 13.28
C ARG A 178 -2.92 -11.43 12.72
N ILE A 179 -4.04 -10.94 13.23
CA ILE A 179 -4.59 -9.64 12.85
C ILE A 179 -3.67 -8.51 13.31
N LEU A 180 -3.18 -8.58 14.55
CA LEU A 180 -2.26 -7.60 15.11
C LEU A 180 -0.99 -7.53 14.27
N ASP A 181 -0.33 -8.64 14.04
CA ASP A 181 0.90 -8.73 13.25
C ASP A 181 0.70 -8.20 11.84
N ARG A 182 -0.40 -8.56 11.19
CA ARG A 182 -0.67 -8.17 9.81
C ARG A 182 -0.98 -6.70 9.65
N VAL A 183 -1.73 -6.09 10.57
CA VAL A 183 -2.25 -4.73 10.45
C VAL A 183 -1.37 -3.72 11.19
N TRP A 184 -0.73 -4.10 12.31
CA TRP A 184 0.10 -3.21 13.12
C TRP A 184 1.60 -3.51 13.06
N GLY A 185 2.01 -4.75 12.76
CA GLY A 185 3.42 -5.17 12.65
C GLY A 185 3.87 -6.14 13.75
N GLU A 186 4.93 -6.92 13.44
CA GLU A 186 5.50 -8.01 14.28
C GLU A 186 6.23 -7.43 15.45
N ASN A 187 6.17 -6.52 16.12
CA ASN A 187 6.82 -6.01 17.33
C ASN A 187 5.95 -4.97 18.06
N PHE A 188 4.66 -5.07 17.81
CA PHE A 188 3.73 -4.18 18.49
C PHE A 188 3.41 -4.81 19.87
N ASP A 189 4.18 -4.42 20.86
CA ASP A 189 4.04 -4.90 22.25
C ASP A 189 2.85 -4.23 22.93
N VAL A 190 1.63 -4.50 22.42
CA VAL A 190 0.40 -3.92 22.95
C VAL A 190 -0.71 -4.96 23.00
N ASN A 191 -1.47 -4.89 24.06
CA ASN A 191 -2.61 -5.71 24.45
C ASN A 191 -3.61 -6.00 23.29
N ASP A 192 -4.10 -7.21 23.18
CA ASP A 192 -5.16 -7.71 22.27
C ASP A 192 -6.38 -6.80 22.11
N ARG A 193 -6.62 -5.91 23.07
CA ARG A 193 -7.68 -4.90 23.03
C ARG A 193 -7.62 -3.94 21.84
N ILE A 194 -6.45 -3.75 21.23
CA ILE A 194 -6.31 -2.89 20.03
C ILE A 194 -7.09 -3.48 18.87
N VAL A 195 -7.00 -4.79 18.65
CA VAL A 195 -7.74 -5.49 17.60
C VAL A 195 -9.24 -5.41 17.88
N ASP A 196 -9.66 -5.66 19.12
CA ASP A 196 -11.07 -5.61 19.50
C ASP A 196 -11.66 -4.21 19.31
N ASN A 197 -10.91 -3.16 19.69
CA ASN A 197 -11.29 -1.77 19.46
C ASN A 197 -11.39 -1.42 17.98
N ALA A 198 -10.45 -1.88 17.15
CA ALA A 198 -10.49 -1.65 15.71
C ALA A 198 -11.67 -2.39 15.04
N ILE A 199 -11.96 -3.63 15.45
CA ILE A 199 -13.16 -4.37 15.02
C ILE A 199 -14.43 -3.63 15.44
N SER A 200 -14.47 -3.07 16.65
CA SER A 200 -15.63 -2.31 17.13
C SER A 200 -15.87 -1.06 16.27
N ARG A 201 -14.82 -0.28 15.97
CA ARG A 201 -14.92 0.89 15.09
C ARG A 201 -15.33 0.49 13.69
N LEU A 202 -14.66 -0.50 13.09
CA LEU A 202 -15.00 -1.01 11.77
C LEU A 202 -16.46 -1.45 11.68
N ARG A 203 -16.98 -2.12 12.71
CA ARG A 203 -18.41 -2.48 12.76
C ARG A 203 -19.33 -1.27 12.79
N THR A 204 -18.94 -0.21 13.51
CA THR A 204 -19.70 1.05 13.54
C THR A 204 -19.74 1.70 12.16
N ASP A 205 -18.59 1.77 11.49
CA ASP A 205 -18.45 2.38 10.16
C ASP A 205 -19.19 1.60 9.06
N LEU A 206 -19.27 0.26 9.19
CA LEU A 206 -20.00 -0.61 8.26
C LEU A 206 -21.52 -0.69 8.50
N GLY A 207 -22.02 -0.17 9.61
CA GLY A 207 -23.44 -0.16 9.95
C GLY A 207 -24.08 -1.57 9.91
N GLU A 208 -25.17 -1.75 9.17
CA GLU A 208 -25.87 -3.03 9.06
C GLU A 208 -25.03 -4.17 8.47
N ALA A 209 -24.06 -3.84 7.59
CA ALA A 209 -23.15 -4.83 7.01
C ALA A 209 -22.15 -5.38 8.03
N SER A 210 -22.03 -4.78 9.21
CA SER A 210 -21.17 -5.25 10.31
C SER A 210 -21.51 -6.68 10.75
N LYS A 211 -22.73 -7.15 10.52
CA LYS A 211 -23.18 -8.52 10.80
C LYS A 211 -22.37 -9.58 10.06
N GLN A 212 -21.68 -9.19 8.98
CA GLN A 212 -20.77 -10.06 8.23
C GLN A 212 -19.46 -10.33 8.97
N ILE A 213 -19.05 -9.44 9.89
CA ILE A 213 -17.87 -9.67 10.73
C ILE A 213 -18.30 -10.41 11.99
N LYS A 214 -18.00 -11.70 12.04
CA LYS A 214 -18.34 -12.58 13.16
C LYS A 214 -17.21 -12.67 14.18
N THR A 215 -17.54 -12.61 15.46
CA THR A 215 -16.63 -12.99 16.54
C THR A 215 -16.67 -14.50 16.74
N VAL A 216 -15.52 -15.16 16.68
CA VAL A 216 -15.36 -16.57 17.02
C VAL A 216 -14.75 -16.63 18.42
N ILE A 217 -15.58 -16.92 19.41
CA ILE A 217 -15.20 -16.88 20.84
C ILE A 217 -13.94 -17.72 21.07
N GLY A 218 -12.94 -17.12 21.75
CA GLY A 218 -11.66 -17.75 22.05
C GLY A 218 -10.72 -17.95 20.85
N ARG A 219 -11.13 -17.59 19.60
CA ARG A 219 -10.35 -17.85 18.40
C ARG A 219 -10.05 -16.59 17.57
N GLY A 220 -10.87 -15.53 17.66
CA GLY A 220 -10.67 -14.28 16.91
C GLY A 220 -11.86 -13.85 16.07
N TYR A 221 -11.63 -13.47 14.83
CA TYR A 221 -12.64 -12.88 13.95
C TYR A 221 -12.65 -13.52 12.57
N LYS A 222 -13.78 -13.48 11.89
CA LYS A 222 -13.92 -13.85 10.48
C LYS A 222 -14.95 -12.97 9.79
N ILE A 223 -14.81 -12.81 8.47
CA ILE A 223 -15.84 -12.23 7.62
C ILE A 223 -16.51 -13.33 6.80
N THR A 224 -17.82 -13.26 6.68
CA THR A 224 -18.62 -14.23 5.92
C THR A 224 -19.88 -13.57 5.39
N GLU A 225 -20.40 -14.06 4.29
CA GLU A 225 -21.73 -13.65 3.82
C GLU A 225 -22.81 -14.01 4.85
N VAL A 226 -23.79 -13.15 5.00
CA VAL A 226 -24.97 -13.35 5.88
C VAL A 226 -26.12 -13.80 5.02
#